data_cd7de8490165ec1041c2c2d12b8630c6
#
_entry.id   cd7de8490165ec1041c2c2d12b8630c6
#
_cell.length_a   1.000
_cell.length_b   1.000
_cell.length_c   1.000
_cell.angle_alpha   90.00
_cell.angle_beta   90.00
_cell.angle_gamma   90.00
#
_symmetry.space_group_name_H-M   'P 1'
#
loop_
_entity.id
_entity.type
_entity.pdbx_description
1 polymer ?
#
loop_
_entity_poly.entity_id
_entity_poly.type
_entity_poly.pdbx_seq_one_letter_code
_entity_poly.pdbx_strand_id
1 'polypeptide(L)'
;ALDPKVKNFSRMNFNLAELEASDVDPEGWPILLDSRGNLTEGVGYNLFLVTDGVIKTAGDRSVLQGVSRGTVFDLAKELGIPVSEEDLQPYDLYTADEAFFTSTSPCALPVTRVDRRPIGDGKPGPTVHRLLQAWSETVGVDIVAQAKYYARKETLESSRGS
;
A
#
# COMPACT_ATOMS: atom_id res chain seq x y z
N ALA A 1 -15.06 -8.56 -17.21
CA ALA A 1 -14.37 -8.20 -15.96
C ALA A 1 -15.43 -7.83 -14.92
N LEU A 2 -15.19 -8.18 -13.67
CA LEU A 2 -16.04 -7.75 -12.56
C LEU A 2 -15.65 -6.34 -12.15
N ASP A 3 -16.65 -5.55 -11.73
CA ASP A 3 -16.40 -4.22 -11.16
C ASP A 3 -15.52 -4.39 -9.89
N PRO A 4 -14.36 -3.72 -9.77
CA PRO A 4 -13.46 -3.86 -8.62
C PRO A 4 -14.11 -3.49 -7.28
N LYS A 5 -15.17 -2.69 -7.30
CA LYS A 5 -15.97 -2.37 -6.10
C LYS A 5 -16.72 -3.59 -5.54
N VAL A 6 -16.90 -4.62 -6.35
CA VAL A 6 -17.45 -5.90 -5.89
C VAL A 6 -16.32 -6.75 -5.30
N LYS A 7 -16.24 -6.80 -3.98
CA LYS A 7 -15.28 -7.67 -3.28
C LYS A 7 -15.68 -9.14 -3.45
N ASN A 8 -15.40 -9.69 -4.65
CA ASN A 8 -15.75 -11.07 -4.96
C ASN A 8 -14.78 -12.06 -4.29
N PHE A 9 -15.26 -13.26 -4.02
CA PHE A 9 -14.49 -14.29 -3.34
C PHE A 9 -13.50 -15.02 -4.26
N SER A 10 -13.78 -15.09 -5.56
CA SER A 10 -13.00 -15.87 -6.52
C SER A 10 -11.54 -15.39 -6.67
N ARG A 11 -11.32 -14.08 -6.71
CA ARG A 11 -9.99 -13.44 -6.70
C ARG A 11 -8.94 -14.02 -7.66
N MET A 12 -9.37 -14.66 -8.76
CA MET A 12 -8.48 -15.37 -9.67
C MET A 12 -7.40 -14.48 -10.30
N ASN A 13 -7.76 -13.24 -10.65
CA ASN A 13 -6.82 -12.25 -11.19
C ASN A 13 -5.73 -11.89 -10.18
N PHE A 14 -6.05 -11.81 -8.90
CA PHE A 14 -5.08 -11.54 -7.84
C PHE A 14 -4.16 -12.74 -7.61
N ASN A 15 -4.71 -13.96 -7.61
CA ASN A 15 -3.90 -15.18 -7.46
C ASN A 15 -2.90 -15.32 -8.63
N LEU A 16 -3.32 -14.99 -9.86
CA LEU A 16 -2.40 -14.98 -11.00
C LEU A 16 -1.30 -13.93 -10.84
N ALA A 17 -1.64 -12.73 -10.36
CA ALA A 17 -0.66 -11.68 -10.11
C ALA A 17 0.35 -12.08 -9.01
N GLU A 18 -0.08 -12.79 -7.96
CA GLU A 18 0.81 -13.33 -6.94
C GLU A 18 1.77 -14.37 -7.52
N LEU A 19 1.28 -15.27 -8.38
CA LEU A 19 2.13 -16.24 -9.05
C LEU A 19 3.18 -15.56 -9.95
N GLU A 20 2.77 -14.63 -10.79
CA GLU A 20 3.69 -13.87 -11.66
C GLU A 20 4.73 -13.09 -10.84
N ALA A 21 4.33 -12.47 -9.74
CA ALA A 21 5.25 -11.75 -8.86
C ALA A 21 6.24 -12.69 -8.18
N SER A 22 5.79 -13.86 -7.72
CA SER A 22 6.63 -14.84 -7.03
C SER A 22 7.71 -15.46 -7.94
N ASP A 23 7.46 -15.55 -9.23
CA ASP A 23 8.45 -15.98 -10.22
C ASP A 23 9.61 -14.97 -10.37
N VAL A 24 9.36 -13.69 -10.07
CA VAL A 24 10.36 -12.63 -10.12
C VAL A 24 11.04 -12.40 -8.78
N ASP A 25 10.25 -12.36 -7.72
CA ASP A 25 10.67 -12.17 -6.33
C ASP A 25 9.67 -12.88 -5.41
N PRO A 26 10.06 -13.97 -4.72
CA PRO A 26 9.17 -14.72 -3.83
C PRO A 26 8.57 -13.88 -2.68
N GLU A 27 9.19 -12.76 -2.34
CA GLU A 27 8.69 -11.81 -1.33
C GLU A 27 7.99 -10.59 -1.97
N GLY A 28 7.85 -10.59 -3.30
CA GLY A 28 7.27 -9.49 -4.06
C GLY A 28 5.76 -9.35 -3.87
N TRP A 29 5.31 -8.13 -3.75
CA TRP A 29 3.89 -7.79 -3.66
C TRP A 29 3.42 -7.19 -4.99
N PRO A 30 2.52 -7.86 -5.74
CA PRO A 30 2.12 -7.42 -7.06
C PRO A 30 1.25 -6.17 -7.03
N ILE A 31 1.45 -5.29 -8.00
CA ILE A 31 0.57 -4.17 -8.32
C ILE A 31 -0.06 -4.45 -9.68
N LEU A 32 -1.39 -4.45 -9.74
CA LEU A 32 -2.11 -4.70 -10.97
C LEU A 32 -2.25 -3.42 -11.79
N LEU A 33 -2.35 -3.61 -13.10
CA LEU A 33 -2.64 -2.54 -14.05
C LEU A 33 -4.05 -2.73 -14.64
N ASP A 34 -4.68 -1.63 -15.01
CA ASP A 34 -5.90 -1.68 -15.82
C ASP A 34 -5.57 -1.98 -17.30
N SER A 35 -6.60 -2.13 -18.15
CA SER A 35 -6.41 -2.40 -19.57
C SER A 35 -5.74 -1.26 -20.37
N ARG A 36 -5.58 -0.10 -19.77
CA ARG A 36 -4.88 1.07 -20.34
C ARG A 36 -3.44 1.19 -19.83
N GLY A 37 -3.04 0.30 -18.92
CA GLY A 37 -1.72 0.32 -18.29
C GLY A 37 -1.59 1.25 -17.08
N ASN A 38 -2.71 1.72 -16.52
CA ASN A 38 -2.68 2.51 -15.31
C ASN A 38 -2.59 1.61 -14.06
N LEU A 39 -1.89 2.09 -13.05
CA LEU A 39 -1.80 1.46 -11.74
C LEU A 39 -3.19 1.37 -11.10
N THR A 40 -3.49 0.25 -10.49
CA THR A 40 -4.73 0.05 -9.76
C THR A 40 -4.45 -0.28 -8.30
N GLU A 41 -4.56 -1.51 -7.92
CA GLU A 41 -4.41 -1.99 -6.55
C GLU A 41 -3.63 -3.30 -6.53
N GLY A 42 -3.30 -3.80 -5.36
CA GLY A 42 -2.72 -5.12 -5.22
C GLY A 42 -3.67 -6.10 -4.53
N VAL A 43 -3.13 -7.22 -4.12
CA VAL A 43 -3.88 -8.34 -3.55
C VAL A 43 -4.34 -8.02 -2.12
N GLY A 44 -5.43 -7.25 -2.00
CA GLY A 44 -6.01 -6.87 -0.72
C GLY A 44 -5.43 -5.59 -0.11
N TYR A 45 -4.79 -4.77 -0.92
CA TYR A 45 -4.26 -3.47 -0.53
C TYR A 45 -4.43 -2.45 -1.64
N ASN A 46 -4.66 -1.18 -1.26
CA ASN A 46 -4.65 -0.05 -2.18
C ASN A 46 -3.25 0.59 -2.22
N LEU A 47 -2.87 1.14 -3.37
CA LEU A 47 -1.61 1.83 -3.60
C LEU A 47 -1.79 3.35 -3.50
N PHE A 48 -0.84 3.99 -2.85
CA PHE A 48 -0.68 5.43 -2.80
C PHE A 48 0.75 5.83 -3.15
N LEU A 49 0.89 6.93 -3.86
CA LEU A 49 2.15 7.60 -4.15
C LEU A 49 2.18 8.95 -3.47
N VAL A 50 3.35 9.47 -3.21
CA VAL A 50 3.55 10.87 -2.80
C VAL A 50 4.49 11.51 -3.81
N THR A 51 4.09 12.63 -4.38
CA THR A 51 4.91 13.44 -5.30
C THR A 51 4.69 14.91 -4.96
N ASP A 52 5.77 15.64 -4.74
CA ASP A 52 5.73 17.07 -4.39
C ASP A 52 4.78 17.38 -3.21
N GLY A 53 4.75 16.48 -2.21
CA GLY A 53 3.91 16.61 -1.02
C GLY A 53 2.41 16.33 -1.23
N VAL A 54 2.01 15.87 -2.41
CA VAL A 54 0.63 15.47 -2.74
C VAL A 54 0.52 13.95 -2.68
N ILE A 55 -0.44 13.44 -1.94
CA ILE A 55 -0.79 12.02 -1.95
C ILE A 55 -1.64 11.74 -3.19
N LYS A 56 -1.26 10.76 -4.00
CA LYS A 56 -1.94 10.36 -5.23
C LYS A 56 -2.34 8.89 -5.16
N THR A 57 -3.51 8.54 -5.68
CA THR A 57 -3.98 7.16 -5.76
C THR A 57 -4.90 6.96 -6.96
N ALA A 58 -5.09 5.72 -7.36
CA ALA A 58 -6.01 5.38 -8.44
C ALA A 58 -7.46 5.75 -8.08
N GLY A 59 -8.20 6.23 -9.08
CA GLY A 59 -9.60 6.61 -8.94
C GLY A 59 -10.51 5.42 -8.58
N ASP A 60 -11.66 5.73 -8.01
CA ASP A 60 -12.64 4.78 -7.46
C ASP A 60 -13.21 3.77 -8.46
N ARG A 61 -13.04 4.02 -9.76
CA ARG A 61 -13.51 3.11 -10.83
C ARG A 61 -12.60 1.92 -11.06
N SER A 62 -11.35 2.00 -10.61
CA SER A 62 -10.30 1.03 -10.94
C SER A 62 -9.88 0.17 -9.74
N VAL A 63 -10.38 0.47 -8.54
CA VAL A 63 -9.95 -0.17 -7.30
C VAL A 63 -11.11 -0.42 -6.34
N LEU A 64 -10.91 -1.36 -5.42
CA LEU A 64 -11.80 -1.51 -4.27
C LEU A 64 -11.68 -0.27 -3.37
N GLN A 65 -12.81 0.29 -2.98
CA GLN A 65 -12.86 1.37 -1.98
C GLN A 65 -12.58 0.79 -0.58
N GLY A 66 -11.31 0.56 -0.28
CA GLY A 66 -10.88 0.00 0.99
C GLY A 66 -11.20 0.92 2.17
N VAL A 67 -11.58 0.35 3.31
CA VAL A 67 -11.79 1.13 4.55
C VAL A 67 -10.50 1.88 4.93
N SER A 68 -9.36 1.20 4.91
CA SER A 68 -8.05 1.81 5.18
C SER A 68 -7.70 2.91 4.17
N ARG A 69 -8.14 2.75 2.90
CA ARG A 69 -8.02 3.81 1.90
C ARG A 69 -8.81 5.06 2.32
N GLY A 70 -10.05 4.90 2.76
CA GLY A 70 -10.87 6.00 3.28
C GLY A 70 -10.22 6.69 4.47
N THR A 71 -9.67 5.92 5.41
CA THR A 71 -8.95 6.48 6.57
C THR A 71 -7.77 7.36 6.15
N VAL A 72 -7.02 6.99 5.09
CA VAL A 72 -5.94 7.85 4.59
C VAL A 72 -6.46 9.21 4.11
N PHE A 73 -7.62 9.26 3.43
CA PHE A 73 -8.21 10.53 3.01
C PHE A 73 -8.59 11.40 4.21
N ASP A 74 -9.20 10.79 5.23
CA ASP A 74 -9.58 11.50 6.45
C ASP A 74 -8.36 12.07 7.19
N LEU A 75 -7.35 11.23 7.43
CA LEU A 75 -6.11 11.63 8.09
C LEU A 75 -5.33 12.68 7.28
N ALA A 76 -5.25 12.53 5.97
CA ALA A 76 -4.59 13.50 5.11
C ALA A 76 -5.28 14.87 5.20
N LYS A 77 -6.61 14.89 5.23
CA LYS A 77 -7.39 16.12 5.41
C LYS A 77 -7.09 16.77 6.76
N GLU A 78 -7.04 16.00 7.85
CA GLU A 78 -6.70 16.50 9.19
C GLU A 78 -5.28 17.06 9.26
N LEU A 79 -4.33 16.41 8.57
CA LEU A 79 -2.93 16.83 8.50
C LEU A 79 -2.65 17.96 7.50
N GLY A 80 -3.67 18.38 6.74
CA GLY A 80 -3.52 19.40 5.69
C GLY A 80 -2.67 18.92 4.50
N ILE A 81 -2.64 17.60 4.23
CA ILE A 81 -1.92 17.02 3.10
C ILE A 81 -2.91 16.89 1.93
N PRO A 82 -2.63 17.48 0.77
CA PRO A 82 -3.50 17.34 -0.39
C PRO A 82 -3.52 15.89 -0.90
N VAL A 83 -4.70 15.43 -1.32
CA VAL A 83 -4.90 14.10 -1.92
C VAL A 83 -5.59 14.26 -3.27
N SER A 84 -5.13 13.52 -4.28
CA SER A 84 -5.78 13.44 -5.59
C SER A 84 -6.01 11.99 -6.02
N GLU A 85 -7.10 11.79 -6.76
CA GLU A 85 -7.39 10.54 -7.45
C GLU A 85 -7.10 10.75 -8.94
N GLU A 86 -6.20 9.94 -9.49
CA GLU A 86 -5.66 10.14 -10.85
C GLU A 86 -5.48 8.80 -11.57
N ASP A 87 -5.41 8.85 -12.90
CA ASP A 87 -4.92 7.74 -13.72
C ASP A 87 -3.37 7.73 -13.61
N LEU A 88 -2.82 6.91 -12.73
CA LEU A 88 -1.38 6.81 -12.47
C LEU A 88 -0.76 5.70 -13.32
N GLN A 89 0.43 5.94 -13.84
CA GLN A 89 1.18 4.97 -14.63
C GLN A 89 2.40 4.42 -13.85
N PRO A 90 3.00 3.30 -14.28
CA PRO A 90 4.22 2.79 -13.66
C PRO A 90 5.35 3.83 -13.58
N TYR A 91 5.43 4.75 -14.52
CA TYR A 91 6.39 5.87 -14.47
C TYR A 91 6.21 6.74 -13.23
N ASP A 92 4.97 7.04 -12.86
CA ASP A 92 4.67 7.87 -11.68
C ASP A 92 5.12 7.18 -10.38
N LEU A 93 5.02 5.84 -10.33
CA LEU A 93 5.52 5.05 -9.21
C LEU A 93 7.05 5.05 -9.15
N TYR A 94 7.74 4.92 -10.30
CA TYR A 94 9.20 4.95 -10.34
C TYR A 94 9.80 6.30 -9.95
N THR A 95 9.07 7.38 -10.14
CA THR A 95 9.53 8.75 -9.89
C THR A 95 8.94 9.38 -8.64
N ALA A 96 8.10 8.66 -7.90
CA ALA A 96 7.50 9.13 -6.67
C ALA A 96 8.56 9.37 -5.57
N ASP A 97 8.29 10.35 -4.72
CA ASP A 97 9.09 10.63 -3.52
C ASP A 97 8.89 9.56 -2.47
N GLU A 98 7.63 9.11 -2.28
CA GLU A 98 7.24 8.03 -1.39
C GLU A 98 6.16 7.17 -2.06
N ALA A 99 6.07 5.90 -1.64
CA ALA A 99 4.91 5.06 -1.94
C ALA A 99 4.53 4.23 -0.71
N PHE A 100 3.25 3.87 -0.61
CA PHE A 100 2.78 3.00 0.45
C PHE A 100 1.52 2.23 0.05
N PHE A 101 1.35 1.08 0.66
CA PHE A 101 0.12 0.31 0.59
C PHE A 101 -0.76 0.58 1.80
N THR A 102 -2.08 0.41 1.64
CA THR A 102 -3.02 0.40 2.76
C THR A 102 -3.84 -0.88 2.76
N SER A 103 -3.95 -1.48 3.94
CA SER A 103 -4.75 -2.66 4.18
C SER A 103 -5.21 -2.67 5.65
N THR A 104 -6.10 -3.58 6.01
CA THR A 104 -6.66 -3.64 7.37
C THR A 104 -5.57 -3.93 8.42
N SER A 105 -4.66 -4.86 8.14
CA SER A 105 -3.67 -5.32 9.11
C SER A 105 -2.51 -4.33 9.31
N PRO A 106 -1.80 -3.88 8.24
CA PRO A 106 -0.66 -2.98 8.41
C PRO A 106 -1.06 -1.50 8.49
N CYS A 107 -2.35 -1.15 8.34
CA CYS A 107 -2.83 0.23 8.18
C CYS A 107 -2.18 0.91 6.96
N ALA A 108 -0.97 1.44 7.10
CA ALA A 108 -0.14 1.94 6.01
C ALA A 108 1.23 1.25 6.06
N LEU A 109 1.65 0.65 4.95
CA LEU A 109 2.91 -0.04 4.80
C LEU A 109 3.78 0.68 3.76
N PRO A 110 4.93 1.24 4.13
CA PRO A 110 5.83 1.89 3.18
C PRO A 110 6.30 0.93 2.09
N VAL A 111 6.28 1.37 0.85
CA VAL A 111 6.88 0.69 -0.31
C VAL A 111 8.17 1.43 -0.65
N THR A 112 9.30 0.81 -0.37
CA THR A 112 10.61 1.45 -0.54
C THR A 112 11.31 1.05 -1.82
N ARG A 113 10.75 0.06 -2.53
CA ARG A 113 11.34 -0.50 -3.75
C ARG A 113 10.27 -1.06 -4.68
N VAL A 114 10.43 -0.85 -5.98
CA VAL A 114 9.60 -1.44 -7.03
C VAL A 114 10.51 -1.91 -8.17
N ASP A 115 10.30 -3.12 -8.69
CA ASP A 115 11.09 -3.72 -9.78
C ASP A 115 12.60 -3.57 -9.56
N ARG A 116 13.07 -3.83 -8.33
CA ARG A 116 14.47 -3.72 -7.88
C ARG A 116 15.04 -2.29 -7.86
N ARG A 117 14.21 -1.25 -8.06
CA ARG A 117 14.59 0.16 -8.01
C ARG A 117 14.10 0.78 -6.71
N PRO A 118 14.89 1.62 -6.04
CA PRO A 118 14.41 2.36 -4.89
C PRO A 118 13.33 3.37 -5.31
N ILE A 119 12.37 3.62 -4.43
CA ILE A 119 11.46 4.75 -4.49
C ILE A 119 12.04 5.83 -3.58
N GLY A 120 12.14 7.05 -4.06
CA GLY A 120 12.80 8.13 -3.34
C GLY A 120 14.24 7.74 -2.94
N ASP A 121 14.55 7.81 -1.65
CA ASP A 121 15.86 7.39 -1.10
C ASP A 121 15.89 5.90 -0.68
N GLY A 122 14.85 5.14 -0.96
CA GLY A 122 14.72 3.73 -0.61
C GLY A 122 14.35 3.49 0.86
N LYS A 123 13.83 4.48 1.55
CA LYS A 123 13.40 4.40 2.95
C LYS A 123 11.94 4.84 3.11
N PRO A 124 11.28 4.45 4.23
CA PRO A 124 9.98 5.01 4.58
C PRO A 124 10.04 6.53 4.66
N GLY A 125 9.17 7.21 3.92
CA GLY A 125 9.20 8.67 3.82
C GLY A 125 8.41 9.39 4.94
N PRO A 126 8.57 10.70 5.05
CA PRO A 126 7.98 11.50 6.12
C PRO A 126 6.45 11.55 6.08
N THR A 127 5.83 11.48 4.89
CA THR A 127 4.37 11.50 4.76
C THR A 127 3.75 10.25 5.36
N VAL A 128 4.32 9.08 5.07
CA VAL A 128 3.86 7.80 5.63
C VAL A 128 4.03 7.79 7.15
N HIS A 129 5.12 8.33 7.68
CA HIS A 129 5.33 8.45 9.12
C HIS A 129 4.28 9.33 9.79
N ARG A 130 3.96 10.49 9.20
CA ARG A 130 2.92 11.39 9.72
C ARG A 130 1.54 10.73 9.73
N LEU A 131 1.19 10.00 8.66
CA LEU A 131 -0.06 9.24 8.58
C LEU A 131 -0.13 8.16 9.66
N LEU A 132 0.92 7.35 9.85
CA LEU A 132 0.96 6.30 10.86
C LEU A 132 0.88 6.86 12.29
N GLN A 133 1.51 8.02 12.54
CA GLN A 133 1.41 8.69 13.83
C GLN A 133 -0.04 9.16 14.09
N ALA A 134 -0.64 9.89 13.15
CA ALA A 134 -2.02 10.36 13.29
C ALA A 134 -3.02 9.20 13.42
N TRP A 135 -2.80 8.13 12.67
CA TRP A 135 -3.60 6.92 12.78
C TRP A 135 -3.47 6.28 14.16
N SER A 136 -2.24 6.17 14.69
CA SER A 136 -1.98 5.66 16.04
C SER A 136 -2.69 6.48 17.12
N GLU A 137 -2.68 7.81 16.99
CA GLU A 137 -3.39 8.73 17.87
C GLU A 137 -4.91 8.50 17.83
N THR A 138 -5.47 8.35 16.62
CA THR A 138 -6.91 8.10 16.42
C THR A 138 -7.39 6.79 17.06
N VAL A 139 -6.59 5.71 16.93
CA VAL A 139 -6.97 4.40 17.48
C VAL A 139 -6.48 4.16 18.90
N GLY A 140 -5.68 5.05 19.46
CA GLY A 140 -5.13 4.94 20.82
C GLY A 140 -4.08 3.83 20.98
N VAL A 141 -3.44 3.40 19.89
CA VAL A 141 -2.42 2.33 19.89
C VAL A 141 -1.25 2.74 19.00
N ASP A 142 -0.02 2.61 19.48
CA ASP A 142 1.16 2.74 18.64
C ASP A 142 1.24 1.57 17.65
N ILE A 143 0.74 1.81 16.42
CA ILE A 143 0.62 0.82 15.35
C ILE A 143 2.01 0.26 14.98
N VAL A 144 3.02 1.13 14.90
CA VAL A 144 4.37 0.74 14.51
C VAL A 144 5.05 -0.11 15.59
N ALA A 145 4.92 0.29 16.84
CA ALA A 145 5.48 -0.49 17.97
C ALA A 145 4.77 -1.84 18.09
N GLN A 146 3.45 -1.88 17.93
CA GLN A 146 2.67 -3.11 17.93
C GLN A 146 3.11 -4.07 16.81
N ALA A 147 3.23 -3.59 15.57
CA ALA A 147 3.68 -4.39 14.44
C ALA A 147 5.09 -4.97 14.67
N LYS A 148 6.02 -4.15 15.16
CA LYS A 148 7.39 -4.61 15.51
C LYS A 148 7.40 -5.64 16.62
N TYR A 149 6.51 -5.51 17.60
CA TYR A 149 6.40 -6.48 18.69
C TYR A 149 5.97 -7.86 18.17
N TYR A 150 4.93 -7.93 17.35
CA TYR A 150 4.44 -9.19 16.80
C TYR A 150 5.43 -9.84 15.82
N ALA A 151 6.07 -9.06 14.95
CA ALA A 151 7.09 -9.57 14.03
C ALA A 151 8.28 -10.22 14.79
N ARG A 152 8.72 -9.62 15.90
CA ARG A 152 9.79 -10.20 16.74
C ARG A 152 9.32 -11.49 17.43
N LYS A 153 8.07 -11.53 17.89
CA LYS A 153 7.51 -12.71 18.54
C LYS A 153 7.46 -13.92 17.60
N GLU A 154 6.97 -13.73 16.37
CA GLU A 154 6.94 -14.77 15.35
C GLU A 154 8.34 -15.31 15.00
N THR A 155 9.32 -14.41 14.87
CA THR A 155 10.72 -14.80 14.64
C THR A 155 11.29 -15.66 15.77
N LEU A 156 10.98 -15.34 17.03
CA LEU A 156 11.42 -16.10 18.19
C LEU A 156 10.72 -17.47 18.31
N GLU A 157 9.46 -17.56 17.94
CA GLU A 157 8.70 -18.81 17.98
C GLU A 157 9.16 -19.76 16.85
N SER A 158 9.41 -19.27 15.64
CA SER A 158 9.93 -20.05 14.52
C SER A 158 11.35 -20.59 14.79
N SER A 159 12.20 -19.83 15.51
CA SER A 159 13.55 -20.29 15.89
C SER A 159 13.60 -21.32 17.02
N ARG A 160 12.49 -21.54 17.74
CA ARG A 160 12.39 -22.52 18.82
C ARG A 160 11.77 -23.84 18.39
N GLY A 161 11.18 -23.88 17.17
CA GLY A 161 10.51 -25.05 16.61
C GLY A 161 11.34 -25.83 15.58
N SER A 162 12.57 -25.39 15.31
CA SER A 162 13.59 -26.06 14.49
C SER A 162 14.70 -26.60 15.38
#